data_4018f712319da272449b2083a4d0f2cb
#
_entry.id   4018f712319da272449b2083a4d0f2cb
#
_cell.length_a   1.000
_cell.length_b   1.000
_cell.length_c   1.000
_cell.angle_alpha   90.00
_cell.angle_beta   90.00
_cell.angle_gamma   90.00
#
_symmetry.space_group_name_H-M   'P 1'
#
loop_
_entity.id
_entity.type
_entity.pdbx_description
1 polymer ?
#
loop_
_entity_poly.entity_id
_entity_poly.type
_entity_poly.pdbx_seq_one_letter_code
_entity_poly.pdbx_strand_id
1 'polypeptide(L)'
;PMPVEKIWGVGQAMQKKLSANGIKTIGHLQSLEEAFLLKQYGNVGQHLFRLSRGLDDRIVSPEREAKSISSETTFDKDIADADSLSKTLWRLSEKVSLRCKKASKGGKTVVLKLKTGNFKSLTRNRTLPVSTCMAERIFSAGNEMLNAELQNNPRTAYRLIGIGVTGLVEAEFADMPDL
;
A
#
# COMPACT_ATOMS: atom_id res chain seq x y z
N PRO A 1 12.36 27.26 -15.44
CA PRO A 1 11.27 27.03 -14.48
C PRO A 1 11.21 25.54 -14.14
N MET A 2 11.18 25.24 -12.82
CA MET A 2 11.19 23.85 -12.32
C MET A 2 9.79 23.24 -12.42
N PRO A 3 9.64 22.01 -13.00
CA PRO A 3 8.34 21.36 -13.11
C PRO A 3 7.74 20.99 -11.75
N VAL A 4 6.40 21.01 -11.63
CA VAL A 4 5.69 20.70 -10.36
C VAL A 4 5.94 19.27 -9.86
N GLU A 5 6.25 18.33 -10.73
CA GLU A 5 6.55 16.94 -10.40
C GLU A 5 7.80 16.76 -9.53
N LYS A 6 8.63 17.78 -9.43
CA LYS A 6 9.80 17.80 -8.53
C LYS A 6 9.41 18.05 -7.07
N ILE A 7 8.18 18.51 -6.81
CA ILE A 7 7.67 18.64 -5.44
C ILE A 7 7.34 17.25 -4.90
N TRP A 8 7.85 16.92 -3.73
CA TRP A 8 7.53 15.69 -3.04
C TRP A 8 6.01 15.54 -2.82
N GLY A 9 5.45 14.40 -3.19
CA GLY A 9 4.01 14.13 -3.13
C GLY A 9 3.25 14.43 -4.43
N VAL A 10 3.88 15.04 -5.44
CA VAL A 10 3.28 15.23 -6.76
C VAL A 10 3.56 14.02 -7.65
N GLY A 11 2.78 12.96 -7.48
CA GLY A 11 2.77 11.82 -8.39
C GLY A 11 1.95 12.08 -9.66
N GLN A 12 1.93 11.12 -10.58
CA GLN A 12 1.26 11.25 -11.90
C GLN A 12 -0.20 11.72 -11.83
N ALA A 13 -0.98 11.22 -10.85
CA ALA A 13 -2.38 11.61 -10.70
C ALA A 13 -2.53 13.09 -10.31
N MET A 14 -1.69 13.59 -9.39
CA MET A 14 -1.69 15.00 -8.99
C MET A 14 -1.15 15.88 -10.13
N GLN A 15 -0.11 15.45 -10.82
CA GLN A 15 0.43 16.14 -11.99
C GLN A 15 -0.64 16.36 -13.07
N LYS A 16 -1.44 15.33 -13.37
CA LYS A 16 -2.58 15.45 -14.31
C LYS A 16 -3.61 16.47 -13.85
N LYS A 17 -3.97 16.47 -12.56
CA LYS A 17 -4.93 17.43 -11.98
C LYS A 17 -4.39 18.86 -12.05
N LEU A 18 -3.12 19.07 -11.70
CA LEU A 18 -2.49 20.38 -11.77
C LEU A 18 -2.40 20.88 -13.22
N SER A 19 -1.98 20.03 -14.15
CA SER A 19 -1.86 20.36 -15.58
C SER A 19 -3.21 20.74 -16.19
N ALA A 20 -4.31 20.09 -15.80
CA ALA A 20 -5.66 20.43 -16.25
C ALA A 20 -6.07 21.87 -15.85
N ASN A 21 -5.51 22.39 -14.75
CA ASN A 21 -5.69 23.77 -14.30
C ASN A 21 -4.55 24.72 -14.75
N GLY A 22 -3.75 24.32 -15.75
CA GLY A 22 -2.64 25.15 -16.26
C GLY A 22 -1.40 25.21 -15.36
N ILE A 23 -1.37 24.48 -14.23
CA ILE A 23 -0.28 24.52 -13.26
C ILE A 23 0.76 23.45 -13.66
N LYS A 24 1.83 23.88 -14.32
CA LYS A 24 2.88 22.99 -14.84
C LYS A 24 4.23 23.16 -14.13
N THR A 25 4.45 24.32 -13.49
CA THR A 25 5.73 24.65 -12.86
C THR A 25 5.54 25.10 -11.41
N ILE A 26 6.61 25.03 -10.63
CA ILE A 26 6.64 25.55 -9.25
C ILE A 26 6.31 27.04 -9.24
N GLY A 27 6.81 27.81 -10.25
CA GLY A 27 6.48 29.22 -10.38
C GLY A 27 4.99 29.50 -10.55
N HIS A 28 4.25 28.61 -11.27
CA HIS A 28 2.80 28.74 -11.36
C HIS A 28 2.12 28.53 -9.99
N LEU A 29 2.62 27.60 -9.15
CA LEU A 29 2.11 27.45 -7.78
C LEU A 29 2.41 28.67 -6.91
N GLN A 30 3.59 29.30 -7.09
CA GLN A 30 3.99 30.49 -6.35
C GLN A 30 3.14 31.72 -6.69
N SER A 31 2.60 31.80 -7.91
CA SER A 31 1.71 32.90 -8.34
C SER A 31 0.26 32.76 -7.85
N LEU A 32 -0.09 31.62 -7.24
CA LEU A 32 -1.45 31.35 -6.75
C LEU A 32 -1.56 31.61 -5.24
N GLU A 33 -2.76 32.00 -4.82
CA GLU A 33 -3.09 32.18 -3.42
C GLU A 33 -3.34 30.85 -2.71
N GLU A 34 -3.01 30.80 -1.40
CA GLU A 34 -3.22 29.61 -0.58
C GLU A 34 -4.69 29.20 -0.55
N ALA A 35 -5.62 30.17 -0.43
CA ALA A 35 -7.06 29.94 -0.39
C ALA A 35 -7.57 29.25 -1.67
N PHE A 36 -7.03 29.64 -2.84
CA PHE A 36 -7.36 29.01 -4.10
C PHE A 36 -6.90 27.54 -4.14
N LEU A 37 -5.63 27.28 -3.76
CA LEU A 37 -5.07 25.94 -3.76
C LEU A 37 -5.77 25.02 -2.74
N LEU A 38 -6.09 25.55 -1.56
CA LEU A 38 -6.85 24.81 -0.53
C LEU A 38 -8.25 24.45 -1.02
N LYS A 39 -8.96 25.39 -1.68
CA LYS A 39 -10.29 25.13 -2.24
C LYS A 39 -10.29 24.08 -3.33
N GLN A 40 -9.27 24.08 -4.21
CA GLN A 40 -9.19 23.18 -5.37
C GLN A 40 -8.65 21.78 -5.03
N TYR A 41 -7.71 21.69 -4.08
CA TYR A 41 -6.93 20.48 -3.81
C TYR A 41 -6.96 20.03 -2.34
N GLY A 42 -7.72 20.74 -1.48
CA GLY A 42 -7.80 20.44 -0.05
C GLY A 42 -6.43 20.59 0.64
N ASN A 43 -6.17 19.79 1.65
CA ASN A 43 -4.91 19.83 2.42
C ASN A 43 -3.66 19.66 1.54
N VAL A 44 -3.79 18.93 0.41
CA VAL A 44 -2.69 18.81 -0.55
C VAL A 44 -2.37 20.15 -1.20
N GLY A 45 -3.38 20.99 -1.47
CA GLY A 45 -3.20 22.34 -2.00
C GLY A 45 -2.41 23.24 -1.05
N GLN A 46 -2.73 23.22 0.24
CA GLN A 46 -1.98 23.91 1.27
C GLN A 46 -0.52 23.44 1.32
N HIS A 47 -0.32 22.13 1.26
CA HIS A 47 1.01 21.53 1.22
C HIS A 47 1.82 22.00 0.00
N LEU A 48 1.20 22.02 -1.19
CA LEU A 48 1.83 22.49 -2.42
C LEU A 48 2.18 23.99 -2.33
N PHE A 49 1.30 24.82 -1.74
CA PHE A 49 1.56 26.23 -1.51
C PHE A 49 2.83 26.46 -0.70
N ARG A 50 2.96 25.73 0.41
CA ARG A 50 4.13 25.83 1.30
C ARG A 50 5.41 25.30 0.64
N LEU A 51 5.37 24.08 0.09
CA LEU A 51 6.55 23.46 -0.54
C LEU A 51 7.04 24.25 -1.77
N SER A 52 6.14 24.85 -2.55
CA SER A 52 6.54 25.69 -3.69
C SER A 52 7.36 26.91 -3.27
N ARG A 53 7.22 27.36 -2.03
CA ARG A 53 7.95 28.48 -1.42
C ARG A 53 9.14 28.04 -0.57
N GLY A 54 9.46 26.75 -0.56
CA GLY A 54 10.55 26.20 0.27
C GLY A 54 10.21 26.11 1.75
N LEU A 55 8.93 26.20 2.12
CA LEU A 55 8.48 26.10 3.50
C LEU A 55 8.10 24.67 3.83
N ASP A 56 8.90 23.98 4.62
CA ASP A 56 8.64 22.63 5.09
C ASP A 56 8.94 22.51 6.58
N ASP A 57 7.90 22.61 7.40
CA ASP A 57 8.01 22.53 8.87
C ASP A 57 7.75 21.13 9.40
N ARG A 58 7.74 20.12 8.51
CA ARG A 58 7.52 18.73 8.94
C ARG A 58 8.70 18.24 9.76
N ILE A 59 8.39 17.83 10.98
CA ILE A 59 9.36 17.17 11.85
C ILE A 59 9.51 15.73 11.38
N VAL A 60 10.74 15.23 11.29
CA VAL A 60 11.02 13.83 11.08
C VAL A 60 10.65 13.07 12.35
N SER A 61 9.54 12.33 12.32
CA SER A 61 9.11 11.49 13.42
C SER A 61 9.39 10.03 13.08
N PRO A 62 10.35 9.37 13.74
CA PRO A 62 10.62 7.94 13.57
C PRO A 62 9.54 7.07 14.20
N GLU A 63 8.83 7.60 15.19
CA GLU A 63 7.80 6.88 15.95
C GLU A 63 6.40 7.13 15.36
N ARG A 64 6.14 6.49 14.23
CA ARG A 64 4.77 6.45 13.69
C ARG A 64 4.17 5.08 13.95
N GLU A 65 2.96 5.08 14.49
CA GLU A 65 2.21 3.85 14.63
C GLU A 65 2.02 3.16 13.28
N ALA A 66 2.37 1.88 13.20
CA ALA A 66 2.23 1.11 11.97
C ALA A 66 0.73 0.96 11.61
N LYS A 67 0.37 1.25 10.38
CA LYS A 67 -1.01 1.06 9.87
C LYS A 67 -1.21 -0.29 9.20
N SER A 68 -0.13 -0.99 8.90
CA SER A 68 -0.12 -2.31 8.25
C SER A 68 1.15 -3.07 8.61
N ILE A 69 1.06 -4.40 8.59
CA ILE A 69 2.19 -5.31 8.73
C ILE A 69 2.19 -6.22 7.50
N SER A 70 3.28 -6.23 6.74
CA SER A 70 3.36 -6.97 5.48
C SER A 70 4.73 -7.56 5.23
N SER A 71 4.79 -8.55 4.33
CA SER A 71 6.02 -9.11 3.78
C SER A 71 5.83 -9.39 2.31
N GLU A 72 6.83 -9.07 1.49
CA GLU A 72 6.81 -9.34 0.05
C GLU A 72 8.18 -9.84 -0.42
N THR A 73 8.20 -10.51 -1.56
CA THR A 73 9.42 -10.93 -2.24
C THR A 73 9.30 -10.75 -3.74
N THR A 74 10.41 -10.38 -4.36
CA THR A 74 10.56 -10.37 -5.81
C THR A 74 11.30 -11.63 -6.21
N PHE A 75 10.84 -12.29 -7.27
CA PHE A 75 11.47 -13.49 -7.80
C PHE A 75 12.59 -13.12 -8.77
N ASP A 76 13.63 -13.94 -8.85
CA ASP A 76 14.71 -13.81 -9.85
C ASP A 76 14.19 -14.04 -11.27
N LYS A 77 13.23 -14.98 -11.41
CA LYS A 77 12.48 -15.25 -12.64
C LYS A 77 10.98 -15.22 -12.33
N ASP A 78 10.20 -14.66 -13.26
CA ASP A 78 8.75 -14.58 -13.10
C ASP A 78 8.13 -16.00 -12.99
N ILE A 79 7.21 -16.19 -12.05
CA ILE A 79 6.59 -17.48 -11.71
C ILE A 79 5.12 -17.49 -12.13
N ALA A 80 4.70 -18.52 -12.87
CA ALA A 80 3.30 -18.80 -13.20
C ALA A 80 2.77 -20.04 -12.46
N ASP A 81 3.66 -20.85 -11.87
CA ASP A 81 3.31 -22.07 -11.17
C ASP A 81 2.58 -21.79 -9.85
N ALA A 82 1.35 -22.30 -9.75
CA ALA A 82 0.46 -22.05 -8.61
C ALA A 82 1.05 -22.59 -7.29
N ASP A 83 1.66 -23.78 -7.33
CA ASP A 83 2.23 -24.42 -6.14
C ASP A 83 3.41 -23.63 -5.59
N SER A 84 4.30 -23.13 -6.46
CA SER A 84 5.44 -22.30 -6.09
C SER A 84 4.99 -20.96 -5.49
N LEU A 85 3.97 -20.34 -6.07
CA LEU A 85 3.38 -19.12 -5.56
C LEU A 85 2.73 -19.34 -4.19
N SER A 86 1.96 -20.41 -4.03
CA SER A 86 1.30 -20.77 -2.77
C SER A 86 2.30 -21.08 -1.66
N LYS A 87 3.35 -21.85 -1.94
CA LYS A 87 4.45 -22.12 -0.99
C LYS A 87 5.17 -20.85 -0.56
N THR A 88 5.39 -19.92 -1.50
CA THR A 88 5.98 -18.63 -1.18
C THR A 88 5.06 -17.79 -0.32
N LEU A 89 3.75 -17.77 -0.65
CA LEU A 89 2.73 -17.07 0.11
C LEU A 89 2.65 -17.57 1.56
N TRP A 90 2.74 -18.90 1.77
CA TRP A 90 2.80 -19.49 3.10
C TRP A 90 3.97 -18.93 3.93
N ARG A 91 5.19 -18.96 3.39
CA ARG A 91 6.39 -18.44 4.07
C ARG A 91 6.27 -16.94 4.40
N LEU A 92 5.62 -16.16 3.53
CA LEU A 92 5.37 -14.75 3.78
C LEU A 92 4.33 -14.55 4.87
N SER A 93 3.30 -15.40 4.92
CA SER A 93 2.26 -15.38 5.97
C SER A 93 2.85 -15.69 7.35
N GLU A 94 3.77 -16.64 7.45
CA GLU A 94 4.51 -16.92 8.68
C GLU A 94 5.33 -15.69 9.13
N LYS A 95 6.01 -15.01 8.20
CA LYS A 95 6.76 -13.78 8.50
C LYS A 95 5.83 -12.66 8.99
N VAL A 96 4.65 -12.49 8.36
CA VAL A 96 3.66 -11.50 8.80
C VAL A 96 3.14 -11.85 10.18
N SER A 97 2.77 -13.11 10.44
CA SER A 97 2.33 -13.59 11.74
C SER A 97 3.37 -13.30 12.83
N LEU A 98 4.63 -13.63 12.58
CA LEU A 98 5.72 -13.35 13.53
C LEU A 98 5.86 -11.86 13.83
N ARG A 99 5.76 -11.01 12.81
CA ARG A 99 5.80 -9.54 12.97
C ARG A 99 4.60 -9.01 13.74
N CYS A 100 3.41 -9.55 13.49
CA CYS A 100 2.19 -9.22 14.23
C CYS A 100 2.36 -9.55 15.72
N LYS A 101 2.79 -10.77 16.04
CA LYS A 101 3.06 -11.21 17.42
C LYS A 101 4.10 -10.34 18.10
N LYS A 102 5.20 -10.01 17.40
CA LYS A 102 6.27 -9.15 17.93
C LYS A 102 5.83 -7.72 18.18
N ALA A 103 4.87 -7.22 17.42
CA ALA A 103 4.27 -5.90 17.58
C ALA A 103 3.06 -5.90 18.51
N SER A 104 2.66 -7.04 19.08
CA SER A 104 1.42 -7.23 19.85
C SER A 104 0.18 -6.72 19.11
N LYS A 105 0.09 -6.98 17.80
CA LYS A 105 -1.02 -6.55 16.93
C LYS A 105 -1.62 -7.72 16.16
N GLY A 106 -2.92 -7.61 15.85
CA GLY A 106 -3.60 -8.41 14.84
C GLY A 106 -4.20 -7.52 13.78
N GLY A 107 -4.52 -8.06 12.61
CA GLY A 107 -5.13 -7.29 11.54
C GLY A 107 -6.45 -7.85 11.05
N LYS A 108 -7.37 -6.98 10.67
CA LYS A 108 -8.73 -7.37 10.24
C LYS A 108 -8.82 -7.63 8.74
N THR A 109 -8.00 -6.97 7.94
CA THR A 109 -8.05 -7.12 6.47
C THR A 109 -6.74 -7.68 5.97
N VAL A 110 -6.81 -8.84 5.31
CA VAL A 110 -5.69 -9.46 4.60
C VAL A 110 -5.55 -8.81 3.22
N VAL A 111 -4.35 -8.47 2.85
CA VAL A 111 -4.00 -7.81 1.59
C VAL A 111 -3.01 -8.68 0.83
N LEU A 112 -3.42 -9.18 -0.34
CA LEU A 112 -2.54 -9.84 -1.30
C LEU A 112 -2.05 -8.80 -2.32
N LYS A 113 -0.74 -8.75 -2.53
CA LYS A 113 -0.10 -7.90 -3.54
C LYS A 113 0.62 -8.78 -4.55
N LEU A 114 0.36 -8.56 -5.82
CA LEU A 114 1.02 -9.22 -6.93
C LEU A 114 1.58 -8.16 -7.88
N LYS A 115 2.69 -8.49 -8.54
CA LYS A 115 3.20 -7.71 -9.66
C LYS A 115 3.55 -8.64 -10.81
N THR A 116 3.05 -8.33 -11.99
CA THR A 116 3.33 -9.11 -13.22
C THR A 116 4.70 -8.77 -13.80
N GLY A 117 5.19 -9.57 -14.74
CA GLY A 117 6.46 -9.34 -15.44
C GLY A 117 6.54 -8.00 -16.15
N ASN A 118 5.43 -7.46 -16.63
CA ASN A 118 5.33 -6.13 -17.22
C ASN A 118 5.10 -5.00 -16.18
N PHE A 119 5.43 -5.27 -14.91
CA PHE A 119 5.36 -4.33 -13.78
C PHE A 119 3.97 -3.82 -13.41
N LYS A 120 2.90 -4.41 -13.92
CA LYS A 120 1.54 -4.09 -13.47
C LYS A 120 1.33 -4.61 -12.04
N SER A 121 1.00 -3.70 -11.13
CA SER A 121 0.68 -4.05 -9.74
C SER A 121 -0.80 -4.37 -9.60
N LEU A 122 -1.09 -5.46 -8.88
CA LEU A 122 -2.44 -5.92 -8.55
C LEU A 122 -2.53 -6.04 -7.03
N THR A 123 -3.63 -5.59 -6.46
CA THR A 123 -3.92 -5.73 -5.03
C THR A 123 -5.30 -6.34 -4.85
N ARG A 124 -5.43 -7.30 -3.93
CA ARG A 124 -6.69 -7.90 -3.50
C ARG A 124 -6.78 -7.82 -2.00
N ASN A 125 -7.96 -7.53 -1.50
CA ASN A 125 -8.21 -7.36 -0.07
C ASN A 125 -9.35 -8.28 0.35
N ARG A 126 -9.22 -8.87 1.55
CA ARG A 126 -10.28 -9.65 2.19
C ARG A 126 -10.37 -9.27 3.65
N THR A 127 -11.51 -8.74 4.05
CA THR A 127 -11.79 -8.46 5.46
C THR A 127 -12.28 -9.74 6.13
N LEU A 128 -11.65 -10.10 7.24
CA LEU A 128 -12.00 -11.26 8.05
C LEU A 128 -13.10 -10.90 9.05
N PRO A 129 -13.91 -11.87 9.49
CA PRO A 129 -14.87 -11.66 10.56
C PRO A 129 -14.18 -11.18 11.83
N VAL A 130 -13.08 -11.85 12.22
CA VAL A 130 -12.27 -11.55 13.40
C VAL A 130 -10.86 -11.17 12.96
N SER A 131 -10.26 -10.19 13.65
CA SER A 131 -8.85 -9.81 13.45
C SER A 131 -7.94 -10.97 13.83
N THR A 132 -6.82 -11.14 13.12
CA THR A 132 -5.94 -12.28 13.33
C THR A 132 -4.47 -11.90 13.30
N CYS A 133 -3.66 -12.65 14.03
CA CYS A 133 -2.21 -12.72 13.88
C CYS A 133 -1.73 -14.12 13.47
N MET A 134 -2.63 -15.07 13.24
CA MET A 134 -2.32 -16.47 12.89
C MET A 134 -1.92 -16.60 11.43
N ALA A 135 -0.80 -17.28 11.17
CA ALA A 135 -0.28 -17.50 9.82
C ALA A 135 -1.29 -18.25 8.93
N GLU A 136 -1.97 -19.25 9.49
CA GLU A 136 -2.94 -20.08 8.79
C GLU A 136 -4.13 -19.27 8.27
N ARG A 137 -4.68 -18.36 9.09
CA ARG A 137 -5.82 -17.50 8.71
C ARG A 137 -5.41 -16.47 7.66
N ILE A 138 -4.22 -15.89 7.82
CA ILE A 138 -3.64 -14.93 6.85
C ILE A 138 -3.39 -15.64 5.53
N PHE A 139 -2.78 -16.83 5.56
CA PHE A 139 -2.51 -17.66 4.37
C PHE A 139 -3.79 -18.09 3.69
N SER A 140 -4.77 -18.65 4.42
CA SER A 140 -6.03 -19.11 3.84
C SER A 140 -6.71 -18.02 3.03
N ALA A 141 -6.90 -16.83 3.64
CA ALA A 141 -7.49 -15.68 2.95
C ALA A 141 -6.64 -15.21 1.74
N GLY A 142 -5.32 -15.19 1.90
CA GLY A 142 -4.39 -14.82 0.83
C GLY A 142 -4.41 -15.82 -0.33
N ASN A 143 -4.43 -17.13 -0.02
CA ASN A 143 -4.41 -18.20 -1.02
C ASN A 143 -5.73 -18.30 -1.80
N GLU A 144 -6.87 -18.05 -1.16
CA GLU A 144 -8.14 -17.94 -1.88
C GLU A 144 -8.13 -16.78 -2.90
N MET A 145 -7.60 -15.62 -2.51
CA MET A 145 -7.43 -14.48 -3.43
C MET A 145 -6.43 -14.78 -4.55
N LEU A 146 -5.33 -15.50 -4.24
CA LEU A 146 -4.34 -15.92 -5.22
C LEU A 146 -4.97 -16.90 -6.23
N ASN A 147 -5.68 -17.92 -5.78
CA ASN A 147 -6.33 -18.89 -6.64
C ASN A 147 -7.35 -18.25 -7.58
N ALA A 148 -8.17 -17.32 -7.06
CA ALA A 148 -9.12 -16.58 -7.89
C ALA A 148 -8.39 -15.74 -8.96
N GLU A 149 -7.26 -15.13 -8.62
CA GLU A 149 -6.46 -14.37 -9.59
C GLU A 149 -5.85 -15.26 -10.67
N LEU A 150 -5.32 -16.43 -10.29
CA LEU A 150 -4.74 -17.40 -11.22
C LEU A 150 -5.79 -17.99 -12.17
N GLN A 151 -7.00 -18.26 -11.68
CA GLN A 151 -8.12 -18.70 -12.51
C GLN A 151 -8.55 -17.66 -13.54
N ASN A 152 -8.60 -16.38 -13.13
CA ASN A 152 -8.97 -15.28 -14.02
C ASN A 152 -7.86 -14.93 -15.02
N ASN A 153 -6.60 -15.23 -14.71
CA ASN A 153 -5.43 -14.87 -15.51
C ASN A 153 -4.43 -16.05 -15.64
N PRO A 154 -4.83 -17.18 -16.22
CA PRO A 154 -4.07 -18.45 -16.17
C PRO A 154 -2.72 -18.44 -16.91
N ARG A 155 -2.50 -17.43 -17.77
CA ARG A 155 -1.24 -17.29 -18.55
C ARG A 155 -0.30 -16.21 -17.97
N THR A 156 -0.65 -15.65 -16.81
CA THR A 156 0.13 -14.55 -16.24
C THR A 156 1.23 -15.09 -15.34
N ALA A 157 2.46 -14.66 -15.58
CA ALA A 157 3.57 -14.88 -14.68
C ALA A 157 3.76 -13.67 -13.76
N TYR A 158 4.10 -13.92 -12.51
CA TYR A 158 4.25 -12.91 -11.47
C TYR A 158 5.71 -12.76 -11.06
N ARG A 159 6.13 -11.51 -11.06
CA ARG A 159 7.46 -11.06 -10.66
C ARG A 159 7.59 -10.87 -9.15
N LEU A 160 6.50 -10.51 -8.48
CA LEU A 160 6.47 -10.25 -7.04
C LEU A 160 5.17 -10.78 -6.45
N ILE A 161 5.30 -11.34 -5.26
CA ILE A 161 4.18 -11.70 -4.40
C ILE A 161 4.40 -11.12 -3.01
N GLY A 162 3.34 -10.62 -2.39
CA GLY A 162 3.34 -10.10 -1.04
C GLY A 162 2.02 -10.34 -0.33
N ILE A 163 2.08 -10.42 0.98
CA ILE A 163 0.89 -10.52 1.83
C ILE A 163 1.07 -9.63 3.05
N GLY A 164 -0.04 -9.13 3.57
CA GLY A 164 -0.03 -8.34 4.78
C GLY A 164 -1.40 -8.23 5.40
N VAL A 165 -1.44 -7.55 6.53
CA VAL A 165 -2.67 -7.23 7.26
C VAL A 165 -2.76 -5.74 7.52
N THR A 166 -3.98 -5.21 7.45
CA THR A 166 -4.34 -3.83 7.78
C THR A 166 -5.51 -3.80 8.75
N GLY A 167 -5.87 -2.59 9.23
CA GLY A 167 -6.88 -2.50 10.28
C GLY A 167 -6.37 -3.16 11.55
N LEU A 168 -5.17 -2.71 11.98
CA LEU A 168 -4.47 -3.29 13.12
C LEU A 168 -5.21 -2.98 14.42
N VAL A 169 -5.31 -4.00 15.29
CA VAL A 169 -5.83 -3.93 16.65
C VAL A 169 -4.80 -4.55 17.59
N GLU A 170 -4.95 -4.32 18.90
CA GLU A 170 -4.12 -5.00 19.91
C GLU A 170 -4.36 -6.52 19.84
N ALA A 171 -3.30 -7.30 20.14
CA ALA A 171 -3.34 -8.76 20.04
C ALA A 171 -4.40 -9.41 20.93
N GLU A 172 -4.76 -8.78 22.04
CA GLU A 172 -5.82 -9.24 22.94
C GLU A 172 -7.22 -9.25 22.28
N PHE A 173 -7.43 -8.44 21.23
CA PHE A 173 -8.65 -8.41 20.42
C PHE A 173 -8.55 -9.23 19.14
N ALA A 174 -7.43 -9.91 18.93
CA ALA A 174 -7.21 -10.76 17.77
C ALA A 174 -7.45 -12.24 18.12
N ASP A 175 -7.93 -12.99 17.12
CA ASP A 175 -8.14 -14.45 17.22
C ASP A 175 -9.07 -14.88 18.37
N MET A 176 -9.96 -13.97 18.81
CA MET A 176 -11.01 -14.32 19.76
C MET A 176 -11.98 -15.33 19.13
N PRO A 177 -12.45 -16.35 19.88
CA PRO A 177 -13.49 -17.23 19.40
C PRO A 177 -14.78 -16.42 19.16
N ASP A 178 -15.51 -16.76 18.10
CA ASP A 178 -16.85 -16.24 17.89
C ASP A 178 -17.72 -16.71 19.08
N LEU A 179 -18.31 -15.73 19.79
CA LEU A 179 -19.25 -15.99 20.89
C LEU A 179 -20.60 -16.43 20.34
#